data_c24773cb871ca8354312fcceb49e0b6f
#
_entry.id   c24773cb871ca8354312fcceb49e0b6f
#
_cell.length_a   1.000
_cell.length_b   1.000
_cell.length_c   1.000
_cell.angle_alpha   90.00
_cell.angle_beta   90.00
_cell.angle_gamma   90.00
#
_symmetry.space_group_name_H-M   'P 1'
#
loop_
_entity.id
_entity.type
_entity.pdbx_description
1 polymer ?
#
loop_
_entity_poly.entity_id
_entity_poly.type
_entity_poly.pdbx_seq_one_letter_code
_entity_poly.pdbx_strand_id
1 'polypeptide(L)'
;MSSENNITSVLKETRVFPPPAEFVAAAHVDAKERDRLAEWAGADPDAFWAEQAKSLHWFKTWSQVLDWSNAPHAKWFVGGQINASDNCIDRHLAARGNKAAIVFEGEPGDSRTLTY
;
A
#
# COMPACT_ATOMS: atom_id res chain seq x y z
N MET A 1 13.57 37.94 26.95
CA MET A 1 14.66 37.13 26.40
C MET A 1 14.02 36.28 25.32
N SER A 2 14.28 36.63 24.08
CA SER A 2 13.78 35.88 22.90
C SER A 2 14.65 34.63 22.76
N SER A 3 14.04 33.44 22.93
CA SER A 3 14.73 32.20 22.64
C SER A 3 14.91 32.14 21.12
N GLU A 4 16.13 32.31 20.66
CA GLU A 4 16.50 32.04 19.28
C GLU A 4 16.20 30.56 18.98
N ASN A 5 15.12 30.31 18.26
CA ASN A 5 14.87 29.01 17.66
C ASN A 5 15.94 28.77 16.57
N ASN A 6 17.07 28.22 16.97
CA ASN A 6 18.14 27.90 16.06
C ASN A 6 17.74 26.64 15.23
N ILE A 7 17.98 26.68 13.94
CA ILE A 7 17.76 25.58 12.97
C ILE A 7 18.36 24.25 13.44
N THR A 8 19.44 24.30 14.25
CA THR A 8 20.05 23.10 14.85
C THR A 8 19.15 22.37 15.85
N SER A 9 18.10 23.01 16.40
CA SER A 9 17.14 22.35 17.29
C SER A 9 16.20 21.43 16.54
N VAL A 10 15.92 21.70 15.25
CA VAL A 10 15.08 20.87 14.38
C VAL A 10 15.76 19.56 14.01
N LEU A 11 17.09 19.54 13.90
CA LEU A 11 17.88 18.33 13.60
C LEU A 11 17.96 17.34 14.77
N LYS A 12 17.57 17.76 15.98
CA LYS A 12 17.57 16.94 17.20
C LYS A 12 16.15 16.75 17.76
N GLU A 13 15.17 16.65 16.86
CA GLU A 13 13.79 16.42 17.28
C GLU A 13 13.65 15.05 17.96
N THR A 14 13.24 15.07 19.21
CA THR A 14 13.05 13.87 20.04
C THR A 14 11.60 13.68 20.47
N ARG A 15 10.70 14.60 20.10
CA ARG A 15 9.28 14.51 20.43
C ARG A 15 8.64 13.37 19.65
N VAL A 16 7.80 12.62 20.34
CA VAL A 16 6.98 11.57 19.73
C VAL A 16 5.52 12.01 19.80
N PHE A 17 4.84 11.97 18.67
CA PHE A 17 3.43 12.33 18.55
C PHE A 17 2.62 11.06 18.34
N PRO A 18 2.09 10.43 19.43
CA PRO A 18 1.26 9.24 19.27
C PRO A 18 -0.05 9.59 18.54
N PRO A 19 -0.58 8.67 17.72
CA PRO A 19 -1.85 8.88 17.06
C PRO A 19 -2.99 8.93 18.09
N PRO A 20 -4.10 9.64 17.81
CA PRO A 20 -5.30 9.63 18.65
C PRO A 20 -5.84 8.20 18.86
N ALA A 21 -6.34 7.90 20.05
CA ALA A 21 -6.83 6.57 20.40
C ALA A 21 -7.96 6.08 19.47
N GLU A 22 -8.87 6.97 19.08
CA GLU A 22 -9.95 6.69 18.14
C GLU A 22 -9.45 6.30 16.74
N PHE A 23 -8.37 6.96 16.28
CA PHE A 23 -7.71 6.63 15.01
C PHE A 23 -7.07 5.23 15.07
N VAL A 24 -6.38 4.91 16.18
CA VAL A 24 -5.77 3.59 16.39
C VAL A 24 -6.83 2.50 16.42
N ALA A 25 -7.95 2.74 17.12
CA ALA A 25 -9.05 1.77 17.23
C ALA A 25 -9.74 1.49 15.89
N ALA A 26 -9.76 2.46 14.98
CA ALA A 26 -10.33 2.31 13.64
C ALA A 26 -9.34 1.78 12.58
N ALA A 27 -8.05 1.66 12.91
CA ALA A 27 -7.03 1.21 11.99
C ALA A 27 -7.19 -0.28 11.65
N HIS A 28 -7.04 -0.63 10.36
CA HIS A 28 -7.04 -2.03 9.91
C HIS A 28 -5.80 -2.81 10.36
N VAL A 29 -4.70 -2.10 10.57
CA VAL A 29 -3.42 -2.65 11.05
C VAL A 29 -2.94 -1.78 12.21
N ASP A 30 -3.00 -2.31 13.42
CA ASP A 30 -2.42 -1.70 14.60
C ASP A 30 -0.91 -2.00 14.73
N ALA A 31 -0.26 -1.50 15.78
CA ALA A 31 1.17 -1.70 15.98
C ALA A 31 1.53 -3.19 16.16
N LYS A 32 0.69 -3.96 16.87
CA LYS A 32 0.91 -5.38 17.11
C LYS A 32 0.80 -6.19 15.82
N GLU A 33 -0.22 -5.90 15.01
CA GLU A 33 -0.43 -6.57 13.74
C GLU A 33 0.68 -6.20 12.74
N ARG A 34 1.12 -4.94 12.70
CA ARG A 34 2.29 -4.52 11.92
C ARG A 34 3.53 -5.33 12.28
N ASP A 35 3.82 -5.48 13.56
CA ASP A 35 5.01 -6.19 14.04
C ASP A 35 4.92 -7.68 13.68
N ARG A 36 3.74 -8.31 13.85
CA ARG A 36 3.48 -9.68 13.44
C ARG A 36 3.69 -9.89 11.93
N LEU A 37 3.18 -8.97 11.10
CA LEU A 37 3.34 -9.04 9.65
C LEU A 37 4.81 -8.86 9.24
N ALA A 38 5.54 -7.95 9.90
CA ALA A 38 6.96 -7.73 9.65
C ALA A 38 7.81 -8.96 10.03
N GLU A 39 7.53 -9.57 11.17
CA GLU A 39 8.19 -10.80 11.59
C GLU A 39 7.94 -11.94 10.60
N TRP A 40 6.69 -12.15 10.19
CA TRP A 40 6.34 -13.16 9.21
C TRP A 40 7.03 -12.92 7.86
N ALA A 41 6.99 -11.69 7.35
CA ALA A 41 7.66 -11.33 6.10
C ALA A 41 9.18 -11.56 6.15
N GLY A 42 9.80 -11.38 7.31
CA GLY A 42 11.22 -11.66 7.53
C GLY A 42 11.55 -13.15 7.67
N ALA A 43 10.66 -13.92 8.30
CA ALA A 43 10.88 -15.35 8.53
C ALA A 43 10.60 -16.20 7.28
N ASP A 44 9.54 -15.90 6.53
CA ASP A 44 9.13 -16.62 5.32
C ASP A 44 8.56 -15.65 4.28
N PRO A 45 9.42 -14.96 3.53
CA PRO A 45 8.98 -14.00 2.52
C PRO A 45 8.15 -14.63 1.40
N ASP A 46 8.43 -15.87 1.02
CA ASP A 46 7.69 -16.54 -0.05
C ASP A 46 6.24 -16.82 0.37
N ALA A 47 6.03 -17.37 1.56
CA ALA A 47 4.69 -17.59 2.09
C ALA A 47 3.95 -16.27 2.34
N PHE A 48 4.65 -15.26 2.87
CA PHE A 48 4.07 -13.94 3.10
C PHE A 48 3.54 -13.32 1.80
N TRP A 49 4.38 -13.22 0.77
CA TRP A 49 3.98 -12.61 -0.49
C TRP A 49 2.98 -13.45 -1.27
N ALA A 50 3.04 -14.79 -1.17
CA ALA A 50 2.01 -15.66 -1.71
C ALA A 50 0.63 -15.37 -1.12
N GLU A 51 0.55 -15.16 0.19
CA GLU A 51 -0.70 -14.81 0.87
C GLU A 51 -1.22 -13.44 0.45
N GLN A 52 -0.35 -12.41 0.44
CA GLN A 52 -0.75 -11.06 0.01
C GLN A 52 -1.28 -11.06 -1.44
N ALA A 53 -0.66 -11.84 -2.31
CA ALA A 53 -1.03 -11.94 -3.72
C ALA A 53 -2.41 -12.57 -3.97
N LYS A 54 -2.97 -13.35 -3.00
CA LYS A 54 -4.33 -13.92 -3.11
C LYS A 54 -5.43 -12.86 -3.17
N SER A 55 -5.16 -11.65 -2.71
CA SER A 55 -6.09 -10.52 -2.79
C SER A 55 -6.29 -10.00 -4.22
N LEU A 56 -5.39 -10.34 -5.13
CA LEU A 56 -5.41 -9.92 -6.53
C LEU A 56 -6.08 -10.97 -7.42
N HIS A 57 -6.68 -10.52 -8.51
CA HIS A 57 -7.24 -11.40 -9.55
C HIS A 57 -6.13 -11.79 -10.53
N TRP A 58 -5.79 -13.09 -10.54
CA TRP A 58 -4.81 -13.68 -11.43
C TRP A 58 -5.51 -14.47 -12.53
N PHE A 59 -5.19 -14.22 -13.79
CA PHE A 59 -5.64 -15.02 -14.91
C PHE A 59 -4.93 -16.37 -14.95
N LYS A 60 -3.69 -16.41 -14.45
CA LYS A 60 -2.92 -17.60 -14.21
C LYS A 60 -2.09 -17.43 -12.95
N THR A 61 -2.20 -18.34 -12.01
CA THR A 61 -1.37 -18.36 -10.81
C THR A 61 0.08 -18.65 -11.15
N TRP A 62 0.97 -18.19 -10.31
CA TRP A 62 2.42 -18.38 -10.43
C TRP A 62 2.84 -19.81 -10.05
N SER A 63 4.01 -20.22 -10.50
CA SER A 63 4.68 -21.47 -10.11
C SER A 63 5.69 -21.27 -8.98
N GLN A 64 6.24 -20.05 -8.83
CA GLN A 64 7.24 -19.69 -7.83
C GLN A 64 7.04 -18.22 -7.47
N VAL A 65 7.10 -17.89 -6.16
CA VAL A 65 6.89 -16.50 -5.68
C VAL A 65 8.09 -15.64 -6.02
N LEU A 66 9.29 -16.08 -5.67
CA LEU A 66 10.52 -15.34 -5.92
C LEU A 66 11.57 -16.27 -6.54
N ASP A 67 12.10 -15.88 -7.69
CA ASP A 67 13.32 -16.43 -8.26
C ASP A 67 14.47 -15.43 -8.11
N TRP A 68 15.40 -15.76 -7.23
CA TRP A 68 16.60 -14.97 -6.93
C TRP A 68 17.88 -15.58 -7.51
N SER A 69 17.75 -16.56 -8.42
CA SER A 69 18.90 -17.30 -8.97
C SER A 69 19.88 -16.45 -9.77
N ASN A 70 19.40 -15.29 -10.29
CA ASN A 70 20.21 -14.33 -11.05
C ASN A 70 20.31 -12.97 -10.31
N ALA A 71 20.69 -13.00 -9.03
CA ALA A 71 20.86 -11.78 -8.26
C ALA A 71 21.80 -10.77 -8.95
N PRO A 72 21.51 -9.46 -8.92
CA PRO A 72 20.42 -8.80 -8.18
C PRO A 72 19.09 -8.71 -8.95
N HIS A 73 18.91 -9.43 -10.03
CA HIS A 73 17.73 -9.36 -10.90
C HIS A 73 16.67 -10.38 -10.43
N ALA A 74 15.81 -9.93 -9.53
CA ALA A 74 14.70 -10.74 -9.02
C ALA A 74 13.60 -10.92 -10.07
N LYS A 75 12.98 -12.12 -10.10
CA LYS A 75 11.72 -12.35 -10.79
C LYS A 75 10.67 -12.73 -9.77
N TRP A 76 9.58 -11.96 -9.73
CA TRP A 76 8.47 -12.20 -8.84
C TRP A 76 7.32 -12.90 -9.56
N PHE A 77 6.64 -13.80 -8.85
CA PHE A 77 5.45 -14.51 -9.31
C PHE A 77 5.64 -15.16 -10.69
N VAL A 78 6.69 -15.96 -10.80
CA VAL A 78 7.16 -16.58 -12.04
C VAL A 78 6.04 -17.37 -12.71
N GLY A 79 5.79 -17.10 -13.98
CA GLY A 79 4.74 -17.74 -14.78
C GLY A 79 3.33 -17.29 -14.49
N GLY A 80 3.13 -16.39 -13.51
CA GLY A 80 1.85 -15.74 -13.23
C GLY A 80 1.42 -14.79 -14.35
N GLN A 81 0.11 -14.62 -14.53
CA GLN A 81 -0.49 -13.67 -15.46
C GLN A 81 -1.53 -12.83 -14.72
N ILE A 82 -1.34 -11.54 -14.76
CA ILE A 82 -2.18 -10.55 -14.07
C ILE A 82 -2.35 -9.33 -14.97
N ASN A 83 -3.50 -8.67 -14.85
CA ASN A 83 -3.75 -7.37 -15.48
C ASN A 83 -4.02 -6.33 -14.39
N ALA A 84 -3.26 -5.25 -14.42
CA ALA A 84 -3.42 -4.17 -13.45
C ALA A 84 -4.76 -3.42 -13.65
N SER A 85 -5.16 -3.17 -14.90
CA SER A 85 -6.44 -2.53 -15.22
C SER A 85 -7.61 -3.36 -14.69
N ASP A 86 -7.62 -4.66 -14.93
CA ASP A 86 -8.64 -5.57 -14.39
C ASP A 86 -8.71 -5.47 -12.86
N ASN A 87 -7.58 -5.54 -12.19
CA ASN A 87 -7.53 -5.48 -10.73
C ASN A 87 -7.93 -4.13 -10.15
N CYS A 88 -7.64 -3.03 -10.82
CA CYS A 88 -7.94 -1.69 -10.34
C CYS A 88 -9.34 -1.21 -10.74
N ILE A 89 -9.88 -1.67 -11.85
CA ILE A 89 -11.11 -1.14 -12.46
C ILE A 89 -12.12 -2.26 -12.70
N ASP A 90 -11.83 -3.18 -13.63
CA ASP A 90 -12.85 -4.04 -14.24
C ASP A 90 -13.55 -4.93 -13.19
N ARG A 91 -12.81 -5.57 -12.30
CA ARG A 91 -13.36 -6.43 -11.24
C ARG A 91 -14.26 -5.68 -10.24
N HIS A 92 -14.21 -4.36 -10.22
CA HIS A 92 -14.98 -3.52 -9.30
C HIS A 92 -16.24 -2.93 -9.91
N LEU A 93 -16.40 -2.99 -11.25
CA LEU A 93 -17.50 -2.32 -11.97
C LEU A 93 -18.86 -2.77 -11.48
N ALA A 94 -19.06 -4.07 -11.25
CA ALA A 94 -20.35 -4.62 -10.82
C ALA A 94 -20.81 -4.04 -9.46
N ALA A 95 -19.88 -3.81 -8.53
CA ALA A 95 -20.18 -3.34 -7.18
C ALA A 95 -19.99 -1.83 -7.00
N ARG A 96 -19.18 -1.20 -7.83
CA ARG A 96 -18.70 0.18 -7.62
C ARG A 96 -18.73 1.04 -8.89
N GLY A 97 -19.33 0.60 -9.98
CA GLY A 97 -19.33 1.30 -11.27
C GLY A 97 -19.80 2.77 -11.18
N ASN A 98 -20.73 3.07 -10.28
CA ASN A 98 -21.23 4.43 -10.05
C ASN A 98 -20.45 5.22 -9.00
N LYS A 99 -19.40 4.64 -8.40
CA LYS A 99 -18.57 5.35 -7.44
C LYS A 99 -17.62 6.30 -8.17
N ALA A 100 -17.45 7.53 -7.65
CA ALA A 100 -16.44 8.47 -8.16
C ALA A 100 -15.04 7.83 -8.07
N ALA A 101 -14.39 7.68 -9.21
CA ALA A 101 -13.02 7.19 -9.33
C ALA A 101 -12.02 8.34 -9.40
N ILE A 102 -12.36 9.39 -10.12
CA ILE A 102 -11.52 10.58 -10.29
C ILE A 102 -12.40 11.82 -10.08
N VAL A 103 -11.95 12.70 -9.22
CA VAL A 103 -12.49 14.07 -9.09
C VAL A 103 -11.39 15.02 -9.51
N PHE A 104 -11.64 15.74 -10.58
CA PHE A 104 -10.75 16.77 -11.10
C PHE A 104 -11.30 18.14 -10.72
N GLU A 105 -10.43 19.02 -10.28
CA GLU A 105 -10.72 20.43 -10.05
C GLU A 105 -9.61 21.25 -10.70
N GLY A 106 -9.98 22.10 -11.66
CA GLY A 106 -9.06 22.98 -12.37
C GLY A 106 -8.83 24.28 -11.62
N GLU A 107 -7.70 24.94 -11.88
CA GLU A 107 -7.36 26.23 -11.29
C GLU A 107 -8.43 27.33 -11.52
N PRO A 108 -9.10 27.39 -12.70
CA PRO A 108 -10.21 28.33 -12.93
C PRO A 108 -11.51 27.97 -12.20
N GLY A 109 -11.55 26.86 -11.45
CA GLY A 109 -12.73 26.40 -10.72
C GLY A 109 -13.64 25.45 -11.49
N ASP A 110 -13.23 25.01 -12.69
CA ASP A 110 -13.91 23.94 -13.43
C ASP A 110 -13.71 22.60 -12.71
N SER A 111 -14.75 21.78 -12.65
CA SER A 111 -14.69 20.50 -12.02
C SER A 111 -15.25 19.39 -12.91
N ARG A 112 -14.69 18.18 -12.79
CA ARG A 112 -15.18 17.00 -13.51
C ARG A 112 -15.06 15.76 -12.62
N THR A 113 -16.13 15.00 -12.54
CA THR A 113 -16.13 13.70 -11.87
C THR A 113 -16.26 12.59 -12.89
N LEU A 114 -15.38 11.60 -12.81
CA LEU A 114 -15.45 10.35 -13.56
C LEU A 114 -15.73 9.20 -12.58
N THR A 115 -16.59 8.29 -12.96
CA THR A 115 -16.85 7.05 -12.22
C THR A 115 -15.95 5.92 -12.74
N TYR A 116 -15.99 4.80 -12.03
CA TYR A 116 -15.35 3.56 -12.48
C TYR A 116 -15.83 3.11 -13.83
#